data_34a254b9bdc973064c058be1cd1a66f4
#
_entry.id   34a254b9bdc973064c058be1cd1a66f4
#
_cell.length_a   1.000
_cell.length_b   1.000
_cell.length_c   1.000
_cell.angle_alpha   90.00
_cell.angle_beta   90.00
_cell.angle_gamma   90.00
#
_symmetry.space_group_name_H-M   'P 1'
#
loop_
_entity.id
_entity.type
_entity.pdbx_description
1 polymer ?
#
loop_
_entity_poly.entity_id
_entity_poly.type
_entity_poly.pdbx_seq_one_letter_code
_entity_poly.pdbx_strand_id
1 'polypeptide(L)'
;MPRTHVPVLAGELIEALDPQSGQVAVDCTVGAGGHGRLVAERLGPAGLLVGIDRDRLAEEAFAELAAEVECRTRFIRADFAHGLELLREEAFEADLVYLDLGMSSMQVDTRERGFSYAYDAPLDMRMDPAQELTAAEIVNTWERRRLARTLREYGEERYSERIAGEIVRRRPLSTTFELVDAVTAAIPAPARFGGGRSPPRSARCSAPRRTRAACARGGGAPTC
;
A
#
# COMPACT_ATOMS: atom_id res chain seq x y z
N MET A 1 21.69 -14.10 -2.29
CA MET A 1 20.40 -14.68 -2.68
C MET A 1 19.35 -13.65 -2.29
N PRO A 2 18.65 -12.98 -3.22
CA PRO A 2 17.54 -12.13 -2.84
C PRO A 2 16.50 -13.01 -2.14
N ARG A 3 16.02 -12.56 -0.97
CA ARG A 3 14.92 -13.22 -0.28
C ARG A 3 13.69 -13.11 -1.17
N THR A 4 13.27 -14.20 -1.75
CA THR A 4 11.99 -14.28 -2.47
C THR A 4 10.89 -13.99 -1.46
N HIS A 5 10.39 -12.76 -1.49
CA HIS A 5 9.30 -12.35 -0.61
C HIS A 5 8.04 -13.06 -1.09
N VAL A 6 7.55 -14.01 -0.31
CA VAL A 6 6.27 -14.67 -0.61
C VAL A 6 5.16 -13.65 -0.30
N PRO A 7 4.34 -13.28 -1.28
CA PRO A 7 3.24 -12.34 -1.05
C PRO A 7 2.23 -12.90 -0.05
N VAL A 8 1.62 -12.00 0.71
CA VAL A 8 0.62 -12.38 1.73
C VAL A 8 -0.64 -12.91 1.04
N LEU A 9 -1.19 -14.02 1.55
CA LEU A 9 -2.39 -14.69 0.99
C LEU A 9 -2.23 -15.09 -0.50
N ALA A 10 -1.02 -15.45 -0.92
CA ALA A 10 -0.73 -15.78 -2.32
C ALA A 10 -1.56 -16.96 -2.85
N GLY A 11 -1.72 -18.00 -2.03
CA GLY A 11 -2.54 -19.17 -2.39
C GLY A 11 -4.00 -18.82 -2.49
N GLU A 12 -4.52 -18.11 -1.50
CA GLU A 12 -5.93 -17.70 -1.42
C GLU A 12 -6.31 -16.75 -2.56
N LEU A 13 -5.39 -15.86 -2.95
CA LEU A 13 -5.62 -14.96 -4.09
C LEU A 13 -5.73 -15.76 -5.39
N ILE A 14 -4.82 -16.68 -5.65
CA ILE A 14 -4.84 -17.52 -6.85
C ILE A 14 -6.06 -18.44 -6.88
N GLU A 15 -6.43 -19.01 -5.72
CA GLU A 15 -7.64 -19.84 -5.62
C GLU A 15 -8.93 -19.02 -5.89
N ALA A 16 -9.00 -17.81 -5.36
CA ALA A 16 -10.16 -16.93 -5.53
C ALA A 16 -10.28 -16.38 -6.96
N LEU A 17 -9.17 -16.00 -7.58
CA LEU A 17 -9.13 -15.48 -8.94
C LEU A 17 -9.30 -16.58 -9.98
N ASP A 18 -8.73 -17.76 -9.72
CA ASP A 18 -8.68 -18.90 -10.64
C ASP A 18 -8.25 -18.49 -12.06
N PRO A 19 -7.03 -17.89 -12.23
CA PRO A 19 -6.61 -17.36 -13.53
C PRO A 19 -6.46 -18.47 -14.56
N GLN A 20 -6.99 -18.24 -15.77
CA GLN A 20 -6.93 -19.18 -16.88
C GLN A 20 -6.04 -18.66 -18.00
N SER A 21 -5.46 -19.57 -18.79
CA SER A 21 -4.65 -19.20 -19.95
C SER A 21 -5.42 -18.34 -20.94
N GLY A 22 -4.78 -17.27 -21.40
CA GLY A 22 -5.34 -16.33 -22.38
C GLY A 22 -6.19 -15.21 -21.80
N GLN A 23 -6.47 -15.21 -20.49
CA GLN A 23 -7.23 -14.15 -19.84
C GLN A 23 -6.44 -12.84 -19.72
N VAL A 24 -7.17 -11.76 -19.47
CA VAL A 24 -6.67 -10.42 -19.18
C VAL A 24 -6.85 -10.13 -17.69
N ALA A 25 -5.74 -9.89 -16.98
CA ALA A 25 -5.76 -9.55 -15.56
C ALA A 25 -5.23 -8.14 -15.32
N VAL A 26 -5.83 -7.43 -14.34
CA VAL A 26 -5.38 -6.12 -13.86
C VAL A 26 -4.96 -6.23 -12.41
N ASP A 27 -3.68 -6.02 -12.14
CA ASP A 27 -3.10 -5.84 -10.81
C ASP A 27 -3.10 -4.35 -10.47
N CYS A 28 -3.96 -3.93 -9.57
CA CYS A 28 -4.10 -2.52 -9.20
C CYS A 28 -3.10 -2.06 -8.13
N THR A 29 -2.20 -2.95 -7.67
CA THR A 29 -1.24 -2.71 -6.58
C THR A 29 -0.01 -3.59 -6.76
N VAL A 30 0.77 -3.32 -7.80
CA VAL A 30 1.90 -4.16 -8.22
C VAL A 30 2.91 -4.40 -7.09
N GLY A 31 3.28 -3.34 -6.36
CA GLY A 31 4.30 -3.43 -5.31
C GLY A 31 5.59 -4.09 -5.83
N ALA A 32 6.04 -5.15 -5.16
CA ALA A 32 7.21 -5.94 -5.57
C ALA A 32 6.92 -6.98 -6.69
N GLY A 33 5.73 -7.00 -7.27
CA GLY A 33 5.36 -7.90 -8.37
C GLY A 33 5.05 -9.34 -7.96
N GLY A 34 5.00 -9.64 -6.66
CA GLY A 34 4.85 -11.02 -6.18
C GLY A 34 3.54 -11.68 -6.60
N HIS A 35 2.39 -11.01 -6.42
CA HIS A 35 1.08 -11.49 -6.89
C HIS A 35 1.00 -11.50 -8.41
N GLY A 36 1.49 -10.41 -9.06
CA GLY A 36 1.52 -10.30 -10.51
C GLY A 36 2.24 -11.48 -11.17
N ARG A 37 3.36 -11.93 -10.61
CA ARG A 37 4.09 -13.10 -11.08
C ARG A 37 3.24 -14.37 -11.05
N LEU A 38 2.60 -14.67 -9.92
CA LEU A 38 1.79 -15.86 -9.76
C LEU A 38 0.57 -15.88 -10.71
N VAL A 39 -0.01 -14.71 -10.96
CA VAL A 39 -1.11 -14.56 -11.93
C VAL A 39 -0.57 -14.73 -13.35
N ALA A 40 0.52 -14.04 -13.72
CA ALA A 40 1.13 -14.11 -15.05
C ALA A 40 1.52 -15.54 -15.47
N GLU A 41 2.05 -16.35 -14.56
CA GLU A 41 2.37 -17.76 -14.80
C GLU A 41 1.14 -18.60 -15.22
N ARG A 42 -0.06 -18.23 -14.73
CA ARG A 42 -1.31 -18.90 -15.10
C ARG A 42 -1.92 -18.37 -16.39
N LEU A 43 -1.71 -17.09 -16.69
CA LEU A 43 -2.22 -16.48 -17.93
C LEU A 43 -1.53 -17.04 -19.18
N GLY A 44 -0.28 -17.47 -19.07
CA GLY A 44 0.50 -18.04 -20.19
C GLY A 44 0.70 -17.06 -21.36
N PRO A 45 1.29 -17.50 -22.48
CA PRO A 45 1.72 -16.61 -23.56
C PRO A 45 0.60 -15.90 -24.31
N ALA A 46 -0.64 -16.39 -24.25
CA ALA A 46 -1.79 -15.75 -24.88
C ALA A 46 -2.44 -14.68 -23.99
N GLY A 47 -2.08 -14.64 -22.68
CA GLY A 47 -2.67 -13.73 -21.71
C GLY A 47 -2.08 -12.33 -21.70
N LEU A 48 -2.67 -11.46 -20.89
CA LEU A 48 -2.18 -10.10 -20.65
C LEU A 48 -2.28 -9.75 -19.17
N LEU A 49 -1.17 -9.31 -18.59
CA LEU A 49 -1.15 -8.72 -17.25
C LEU A 49 -0.96 -7.20 -17.37
N VAL A 50 -1.92 -6.44 -16.86
CA VAL A 50 -1.81 -4.99 -16.69
C VAL A 50 -1.48 -4.70 -15.24
N GLY A 51 -0.37 -4.03 -14.97
CA GLY A 51 0.02 -3.56 -13.64
C GLY A 51 -0.26 -2.08 -13.47
N ILE A 52 -0.86 -1.69 -12.35
CA ILE A 52 -1.08 -0.29 -11.97
C ILE A 52 -0.39 -0.07 -10.63
N ASP A 53 0.49 0.91 -10.56
CA ASP A 53 1.06 1.40 -9.31
C ASP A 53 1.58 2.83 -9.50
N ARG A 54 1.56 3.63 -8.43
CA ARG A 54 2.09 5.00 -8.44
C ARG A 54 3.57 5.07 -8.05
N ASP A 55 4.09 3.99 -7.43
CA ASP A 55 5.48 3.95 -6.97
C ASP A 55 6.42 3.59 -8.12
N ARG A 56 7.47 4.42 -8.31
CA ARG A 56 8.50 4.13 -9.32
C ARG A 56 9.21 2.79 -9.06
N LEU A 57 9.39 2.40 -7.81
CA LEU A 57 9.99 1.11 -7.48
C LEU A 57 9.13 -0.07 -7.96
N ALA A 58 7.81 0.09 -7.94
CA ALA A 58 6.91 -0.92 -8.48
C ALA A 58 6.99 -1.00 -10.01
N GLU A 59 7.19 0.13 -10.71
CA GLU A 59 7.45 0.12 -12.16
C GLU A 59 8.73 -0.64 -12.51
N GLU A 60 9.81 -0.42 -11.73
CA GLU A 60 11.09 -1.14 -11.90
C GLU A 60 10.90 -2.65 -11.64
N ALA A 61 10.22 -3.03 -10.55
CA ALA A 61 9.91 -4.42 -10.25
C ALA A 61 9.01 -5.09 -11.31
N PHE A 62 8.06 -4.34 -11.87
CA PHE A 62 7.20 -4.84 -12.93
C PHE A 62 7.96 -5.04 -14.24
N ALA A 63 8.93 -4.19 -14.55
CA ALA A 63 9.79 -4.36 -15.72
C ALA A 63 10.66 -5.63 -15.60
N GLU A 64 11.16 -5.94 -14.40
CA GLU A 64 11.87 -7.20 -14.13
C GLU A 64 10.92 -8.40 -14.29
N LEU A 65 9.72 -8.33 -13.73
CA LEU A 65 8.69 -9.35 -13.90
C LEU A 65 8.37 -9.58 -15.38
N ALA A 66 8.18 -8.50 -16.15
CA ALA A 66 7.84 -8.55 -17.56
C ALA A 66 8.91 -9.28 -18.42
N ALA A 67 10.18 -9.22 -17.99
CA ALA A 67 11.26 -9.92 -18.66
C ALA A 67 11.30 -11.45 -18.38
N GLU A 68 10.60 -11.90 -17.34
CA GLU A 68 10.64 -13.30 -16.88
C GLU A 68 9.36 -14.08 -17.22
N VAL A 69 8.24 -13.40 -17.48
CA VAL A 69 6.95 -14.06 -17.77
C VAL A 69 6.68 -14.17 -19.27
N GLU A 70 5.89 -15.16 -19.67
CA GLU A 70 5.56 -15.40 -21.08
C GLU A 70 4.33 -14.59 -21.56
N CYS A 71 3.46 -14.16 -20.64
CA CYS A 71 2.29 -13.37 -21.01
C CYS A 71 2.69 -11.95 -21.45
N ARG A 72 1.84 -11.31 -22.24
CA ARG A 72 2.01 -9.88 -22.52
C ARG A 72 1.84 -9.07 -21.25
N THR A 73 2.56 -7.96 -21.15
CA THR A 73 2.52 -7.09 -19.98
C THR A 73 2.33 -5.63 -20.39
N ARG A 74 1.64 -4.86 -19.54
CA ARG A 74 1.49 -3.41 -19.68
C ARG A 74 1.53 -2.78 -18.28
N PHE A 75 2.30 -1.71 -18.09
CA PHE A 75 2.33 -0.97 -16.85
C PHE A 75 1.70 0.42 -17.00
N ILE A 76 0.93 0.84 -16.00
CA ILE A 76 0.31 2.18 -15.91
C ILE A 76 0.79 2.81 -14.60
N ARG A 77 1.62 3.87 -14.69
CA ARG A 77 2.07 4.59 -13.51
C ARG A 77 1.02 5.60 -13.06
N ALA A 78 0.16 5.17 -12.16
CA ALA A 78 -0.92 5.95 -11.58
C ALA A 78 -1.35 5.35 -10.23
N ASP A 79 -2.09 6.08 -9.41
CA ASP A 79 -2.89 5.41 -8.38
C ASP A 79 -3.97 4.55 -9.05
N PHE A 80 -4.45 3.54 -8.31
CA PHE A 80 -5.36 2.55 -8.89
C PHE A 80 -6.69 3.16 -9.39
N ALA A 81 -7.18 4.24 -8.76
CA ALA A 81 -8.41 4.87 -9.19
C ALA A 81 -8.23 5.55 -10.56
N HIS A 82 -7.14 6.32 -10.71
CA HIS A 82 -6.81 6.97 -11.97
C HIS A 82 -6.43 5.95 -13.05
N GLY A 83 -5.66 4.91 -12.71
CA GLY A 83 -5.29 3.86 -13.65
C GLY A 83 -6.49 3.09 -14.19
N LEU A 84 -7.47 2.75 -13.33
CA LEU A 84 -8.72 2.13 -13.76
C LEU A 84 -9.57 3.07 -14.61
N GLU A 85 -9.56 4.38 -14.34
CA GLU A 85 -10.25 5.37 -15.16
C GLU A 85 -9.66 5.46 -16.56
N LEU A 86 -8.33 5.46 -16.70
CA LEU A 86 -7.65 5.41 -17.99
C LEU A 86 -8.04 4.16 -18.79
N LEU A 87 -8.07 2.99 -18.15
CA LEU A 87 -8.52 1.75 -18.79
C LEU A 87 -9.98 1.83 -19.22
N ARG A 88 -10.85 2.44 -18.41
CA ARG A 88 -12.27 2.65 -18.75
C ARG A 88 -12.42 3.57 -19.96
N GLU A 89 -11.64 4.66 -20.06
CA GLU A 89 -11.66 5.56 -21.21
C GLU A 89 -11.21 4.88 -22.50
N GLU A 90 -10.30 3.91 -22.41
CA GLU A 90 -9.87 3.07 -23.52
C GLU A 90 -10.90 1.98 -23.90
N ALA A 91 -12.02 1.86 -23.19
CA ALA A 91 -12.96 0.75 -23.29
C ALA A 91 -12.28 -0.63 -23.11
N PHE A 92 -11.26 -0.67 -22.21
CA PHE A 92 -10.48 -1.88 -21.95
C PHE A 92 -11.29 -2.90 -21.16
N GLU A 93 -11.32 -4.13 -21.64
CA GLU A 93 -12.00 -5.25 -20.98
C GLU A 93 -10.99 -6.13 -20.24
N ALA A 94 -11.31 -6.47 -18.99
CA ALA A 94 -10.51 -7.35 -18.15
C ALA A 94 -11.37 -8.48 -17.59
N ASP A 95 -10.81 -9.70 -17.58
CA ASP A 95 -11.44 -10.87 -16.96
C ASP A 95 -11.28 -10.86 -15.44
N LEU A 96 -10.12 -10.39 -14.97
CA LEU A 96 -9.74 -10.42 -13.58
C LEU A 96 -9.21 -9.06 -13.14
N VAL A 97 -9.66 -8.57 -11.98
CA VAL A 97 -9.15 -7.35 -11.35
C VAL A 97 -8.94 -7.64 -9.87
N TYR A 98 -7.76 -7.28 -9.36
CA TYR A 98 -7.46 -7.46 -7.94
C TYR A 98 -6.64 -6.32 -7.36
N LEU A 99 -6.75 -6.16 -6.04
CA LEU A 99 -6.04 -5.15 -5.25
C LEU A 99 -5.55 -5.79 -3.95
N ASP A 100 -4.29 -5.59 -3.62
CA ASP A 100 -3.72 -5.84 -2.29
C ASP A 100 -3.37 -4.52 -1.64
N LEU A 101 -4.33 -3.97 -0.86
CA LEU A 101 -4.21 -2.62 -0.30
C LEU A 101 -3.32 -2.62 0.94
N GLY A 102 -2.27 -1.82 0.91
CA GLY A 102 -1.34 -1.68 2.01
C GLY A 102 -0.08 -0.92 1.63
N MET A 103 1.03 -1.31 2.23
CA MET A 103 2.38 -0.84 1.91
C MET A 103 3.19 -2.00 1.38
N SER A 104 3.97 -1.78 0.34
CA SER A 104 4.89 -2.79 -0.17
C SER A 104 6.09 -2.97 0.77
N SER A 105 6.67 -4.19 0.78
CA SER A 105 7.92 -4.45 1.49
C SER A 105 9.05 -3.50 1.05
N MET A 106 9.12 -3.17 -0.23
CA MET A 106 10.11 -2.23 -0.78
C MET A 106 10.01 -0.85 -0.13
N GLN A 107 8.78 -0.34 0.13
CA GLN A 107 8.57 0.94 0.83
C GLN A 107 9.04 0.88 2.27
N VAL A 108 8.77 -0.23 2.97
CA VAL A 108 9.16 -0.43 4.37
C VAL A 108 10.67 -0.64 4.52
N ASP A 109 11.28 -1.37 3.59
CA ASP A 109 12.70 -1.74 3.63
C ASP A 109 13.61 -0.59 3.15
N THR A 110 13.08 0.36 2.35
CA THR A 110 13.81 1.55 1.93
C THR A 110 13.81 2.58 3.06
N ARG A 111 14.91 2.63 3.81
CA ARG A 111 15.04 3.42 5.03
C ARG A 111 14.68 4.89 4.85
N GLU A 112 15.17 5.50 3.75
CA GLU A 112 15.01 6.91 3.44
C GLU A 112 13.55 7.33 3.21
N ARG A 113 12.66 6.36 2.95
CA ARG A 113 11.23 6.58 2.71
C ARG A 113 10.44 6.84 3.99
N GLY A 114 10.99 6.55 5.17
CA GLY A 114 10.37 6.84 6.47
C GLY A 114 9.13 6.01 6.82
N PHE A 115 8.87 4.89 6.13
CA PHE A 115 7.72 4.02 6.42
C PHE A 115 7.93 3.11 7.63
N SER A 116 9.18 2.91 8.06
CA SER A 116 9.52 2.05 9.17
C SER A 116 9.87 2.86 10.42
N TYR A 117 9.37 2.41 11.55
CA TYR A 117 9.80 2.91 12.87
C TYR A 117 11.00 2.13 13.44
N ALA A 118 11.51 1.14 12.73
CA ALA A 118 12.68 0.37 13.13
C ALA A 118 13.99 1.14 12.97
N TYR A 119 13.97 2.19 12.16
CA TYR A 119 15.14 3.03 11.86
C TYR A 119 14.76 4.49 12.04
N ASP A 120 15.74 5.29 12.44
CA ASP A 120 15.59 6.74 12.38
C ASP A 120 15.75 7.20 10.93
N ALA A 121 14.76 7.91 10.44
CA ALA A 121 14.64 8.32 9.05
C ALA A 121 13.82 9.62 8.91
N PRO A 122 13.97 10.36 7.81
CA PRO A 122 13.11 11.52 7.54
C PRO A 122 11.62 11.13 7.53
N LEU A 123 10.75 12.03 8.00
CA LEU A 123 9.30 11.87 7.94
C LEU A 123 8.76 12.17 6.54
N ASP A 124 9.13 11.36 5.56
CA ASP A 124 8.65 11.47 4.18
C ASP A 124 7.30 10.77 4.00
N MET A 125 7.29 9.43 4.00
CA MET A 125 6.14 8.53 3.87
C MET A 125 5.31 8.71 2.59
N ARG A 126 5.81 9.37 1.55
CA ARG A 126 5.14 9.47 0.26
C ARG A 126 5.27 8.15 -0.49
N MET A 127 4.16 7.59 -0.93
CA MET A 127 4.18 6.42 -1.82
C MET A 127 4.67 6.80 -3.22
N ASP A 128 4.30 7.99 -3.69
CA ASP A 128 4.83 8.61 -4.90
C ASP A 128 5.73 9.79 -4.50
N PRO A 129 7.05 9.73 -4.76
CA PRO A 129 7.97 10.83 -4.45
C PRO A 129 7.65 12.15 -5.15
N ALA A 130 6.85 12.14 -6.23
CA ALA A 130 6.41 13.34 -6.92
C ALA A 130 5.29 14.10 -6.19
N GLN A 131 4.65 13.47 -5.19
CA GLN A 131 3.66 14.16 -4.34
C GLN A 131 4.35 15.23 -3.49
N GLU A 132 3.68 16.37 -3.30
CA GLU A 132 4.23 17.46 -2.48
C GLU A 132 4.12 17.17 -0.98
N LEU A 133 2.99 16.57 -0.55
CA LEU A 133 2.64 16.41 0.86
C LEU A 133 3.41 15.27 1.53
N THR A 134 4.32 15.62 2.43
CA THR A 134 5.10 14.68 3.27
C THR A 134 4.47 14.47 4.65
N ALA A 135 4.87 13.39 5.34
CA ALA A 135 4.51 13.19 6.73
C ALA A 135 5.05 14.32 7.64
N ALA A 136 6.25 14.84 7.35
CA ALA A 136 6.83 15.99 8.06
C ALA A 136 5.93 17.22 7.96
N GLU A 137 5.42 17.52 6.76
CA GLU A 137 4.52 18.64 6.58
C GLU A 137 3.21 18.43 7.34
N ILE A 138 2.61 17.25 7.27
CA ILE A 138 1.39 16.90 7.99
C ILE A 138 1.56 17.14 9.51
N VAL A 139 2.58 16.53 10.12
CA VAL A 139 2.76 16.62 11.57
C VAL A 139 3.16 18.02 12.03
N ASN A 140 3.83 18.82 11.21
CA ASN A 140 4.30 20.14 11.58
C ASN A 140 3.33 21.28 11.29
N THR A 141 2.43 21.13 10.29
CA THR A 141 1.58 22.24 9.84
C THR A 141 0.10 22.07 10.14
N TRP A 142 -0.41 20.82 10.17
CA TRP A 142 -1.84 20.62 10.34
C TRP A 142 -2.32 20.98 11.73
N GLU A 143 -3.54 21.52 11.81
CA GLU A 143 -4.17 21.81 13.08
C GLU A 143 -4.39 20.54 13.93
N ARG A 144 -4.29 20.68 15.24
CA ARG A 144 -4.49 19.59 16.20
C ARG A 144 -5.77 18.79 15.93
N ARG A 145 -6.89 19.48 15.67
CA ARG A 145 -8.18 18.82 15.41
C ARG A 145 -8.15 17.97 14.15
N ARG A 146 -7.48 18.45 13.09
CA ARG A 146 -7.31 17.72 11.84
C ARG A 146 -6.44 16.48 12.05
N LEU A 147 -5.31 16.61 12.75
CA LEU A 147 -4.46 15.49 13.12
C LEU A 147 -5.21 14.44 13.92
N ALA A 148 -5.93 14.85 14.97
CA ALA A 148 -6.71 13.93 15.81
C ALA A 148 -7.77 13.18 15.02
N ARG A 149 -8.48 13.86 14.11
CA ARG A 149 -9.46 13.23 13.23
C ARG A 149 -8.82 12.21 12.30
N THR A 150 -7.71 12.57 11.65
CA THR A 150 -6.97 11.67 10.76
C THR A 150 -6.50 10.41 11.49
N LEU A 151 -5.91 10.57 12.67
CA LEU A 151 -5.47 9.44 13.50
C LEU A 151 -6.63 8.53 13.93
N ARG A 152 -7.80 9.10 14.17
CA ARG A 152 -9.00 8.36 14.58
C ARG A 152 -9.64 7.64 13.41
N GLU A 153 -9.88 8.33 12.31
CA GLU A 153 -10.64 7.81 11.17
C GLU A 153 -9.83 6.80 10.35
N TYR A 154 -8.54 7.09 10.11
CA TYR A 154 -7.68 6.24 9.27
C TYR A 154 -6.76 5.32 10.08
N GLY A 155 -6.37 5.74 11.29
CA GLY A 155 -5.50 4.94 12.17
C GLY A 155 -6.27 4.12 13.21
N GLU A 156 -7.59 4.29 13.33
CA GLU A 156 -8.42 3.67 14.37
C GLU A 156 -7.84 3.90 15.79
N GLU A 157 -7.15 5.05 15.97
CA GLU A 157 -6.39 5.32 17.18
C GLU A 157 -7.28 6.01 18.24
N ARG A 158 -7.52 5.32 19.34
CA ARG A 158 -8.37 5.82 20.43
C ARG A 158 -7.76 6.98 21.22
N TYR A 159 -6.43 7.10 21.24
CA TYR A 159 -5.73 8.19 21.92
C TYR A 159 -5.41 9.36 20.98
N SER A 160 -6.07 9.44 19.83
CA SER A 160 -5.83 10.41 18.77
C SER A 160 -5.72 11.86 19.25
N GLU A 161 -6.60 12.29 20.15
CA GLU A 161 -6.59 13.66 20.72
C GLU A 161 -5.32 13.95 21.55
N ARG A 162 -4.86 12.97 22.32
CA ARG A 162 -3.66 13.10 23.15
C ARG A 162 -2.41 13.09 22.29
N ILE A 163 -2.37 12.20 21.29
CA ILE A 163 -1.27 12.09 20.33
C ILE A 163 -1.14 13.36 19.51
N ALA A 164 -2.25 13.86 18.95
CA ALA A 164 -2.24 15.13 18.21
C ALA A 164 -1.78 16.31 19.07
N GLY A 165 -2.22 16.35 20.35
CA GLY A 165 -1.76 17.36 21.30
C GLY A 165 -0.25 17.30 21.57
N GLU A 166 0.30 16.08 21.74
CA GLU A 166 1.71 15.87 21.98
C GLU A 166 2.57 16.17 20.74
N ILE A 167 2.12 15.80 19.54
CA ILE A 167 2.76 16.17 18.28
C ILE A 167 2.87 17.70 18.17
N VAL A 168 1.75 18.42 18.34
CA VAL A 168 1.74 19.89 18.25
C VAL A 168 2.67 20.54 19.28
N ARG A 169 2.74 19.99 20.50
CA ARG A 169 3.61 20.51 21.57
C ARG A 169 5.09 20.34 21.28
N ARG A 170 5.47 19.26 20.53
CA ARG A 170 6.87 18.90 20.26
C ARG A 170 7.39 19.42 18.94
N ARG A 171 6.60 20.12 18.15
CA ARG A 171 7.03 20.68 16.87
C ARG A 171 8.27 21.55 17.00
N PRO A 172 9.16 21.52 16.01
CA PRO A 172 9.13 20.73 14.78
C PRO A 172 9.60 19.29 15.01
N LEU A 173 9.01 18.34 14.26
CA LEU A 173 9.41 16.94 14.20
C LEU A 173 9.99 16.67 12.81
N SER A 174 11.15 16.06 12.75
CA SER A 174 11.90 15.83 11.51
C SER A 174 12.08 14.36 11.19
N THR A 175 12.11 13.50 12.23
CA THR A 175 12.44 12.08 12.08
C THR A 175 11.36 11.15 12.62
N THR A 176 11.42 9.89 12.16
CA THR A 176 10.53 8.83 12.62
C THR A 176 10.62 8.59 14.11
N PHE A 177 11.83 8.66 14.70
CA PHE A 177 12.01 8.46 16.13
C PHE A 177 11.41 9.59 16.96
N GLU A 178 11.56 10.84 16.53
CA GLU A 178 10.92 11.99 17.20
C GLU A 178 9.39 11.84 17.21
N LEU A 179 8.81 11.36 16.10
CA LEU A 179 7.37 11.08 16.04
C LEU A 179 6.97 9.90 16.94
N VAL A 180 7.74 8.81 16.96
CA VAL A 180 7.50 7.66 17.84
C VAL A 180 7.55 8.08 19.31
N ASP A 181 8.49 8.91 19.68
CA ASP A 181 8.62 9.44 21.04
C ASP A 181 7.41 10.32 21.42
N ALA A 182 6.93 11.16 20.51
CA ALA A 182 5.73 11.96 20.74
C ALA A 182 4.50 11.07 20.94
N VAL A 183 4.31 10.07 20.08
CA VAL A 183 3.21 9.10 20.18
C VAL A 183 3.28 8.30 21.49
N THR A 184 4.48 7.80 21.81
CA THR A 184 4.70 6.99 23.02
C THR A 184 4.42 7.80 24.29
N ALA A 185 4.84 9.07 24.35
CA ALA A 185 4.57 9.93 25.49
C ALA A 185 3.08 10.23 25.70
N ALA A 186 2.30 10.29 24.61
CA ALA A 186 0.87 10.57 24.66
C ALA A 186 0.03 9.40 25.18
N ILE A 187 0.51 8.14 25.00
CA ILE A 187 -0.24 6.94 25.37
C ILE A 187 0.00 6.59 26.85
N PRO A 188 -1.05 6.31 27.64
CA PRO A 188 -0.91 5.93 29.05
C PRO A 188 -0.05 4.67 29.22
N ALA A 189 0.79 4.63 30.27
CA ALA A 189 1.69 3.51 30.55
C ALA A 189 1.04 2.11 30.51
N PRO A 190 -0.14 1.87 31.08
CA PRO A 190 -0.81 0.57 31.01
C PRO A 190 -1.16 0.14 29.57
N ALA A 191 -1.42 1.11 28.68
CA ALA A 191 -1.79 0.84 27.29
C ALA A 191 -0.56 0.63 26.38
N ARG A 192 0.64 1.08 26.77
CA ARG A 192 1.89 0.85 26.05
C ARG A 192 2.32 -0.62 26.08
N PHE A 193 1.96 -1.35 27.16
CA PHE A 193 2.42 -2.70 27.44
C PHE A 193 1.30 -3.76 27.33
N GLY A 194 0.07 -3.33 27.07
CA GLY A 194 -1.09 -4.20 26.92
C GLY A 194 -1.17 -4.85 25.56
N GLY A 195 -0.42 -5.92 25.35
CA GLY A 195 -0.45 -6.75 24.14
C GLY A 195 0.91 -6.86 23.48
N GLY A 196 1.64 -7.93 23.79
CA GLY A 196 2.86 -8.48 23.19
C GLY A 196 3.70 -7.57 22.29
N ARG A 197 4.90 -7.29 22.68
CA ARG A 197 6.11 -6.81 21.95
C ARG A 197 5.94 -6.02 20.62
N SER A 198 4.81 -5.42 20.33
CA SER A 198 4.63 -4.55 19.18
C SER A 198 4.42 -3.11 19.66
N PRO A 199 5.05 -2.11 19.03
CA PRO A 199 4.77 -0.72 19.33
C PRO A 199 3.28 -0.41 19.13
N PRO A 200 2.75 0.63 19.78
CA PRO A 200 1.35 1.01 19.66
C PRO A 200 0.95 1.15 18.18
N ARG A 201 -0.26 0.73 17.83
CA ARG A 201 -0.78 0.74 16.45
C ARG A 201 -0.68 2.09 15.75
N SER A 202 -0.70 3.17 16.55
CA SER A 202 -0.51 4.55 16.09
C SER A 202 0.90 4.87 15.55
N ALA A 203 1.91 4.07 15.91
CA ALA A 203 3.23 4.16 15.30
C ALA A 203 3.28 3.48 13.92
N ARG A 204 2.25 2.69 13.61
CA ARG A 204 2.00 2.18 12.27
C ARG A 204 1.10 3.18 11.59
N CYS A 205 1.63 3.99 10.71
CA CYS A 205 0.85 4.70 9.71
C CYS A 205 0.38 3.65 8.70
N SER A 206 -0.51 2.75 9.16
CA SER A 206 -1.11 1.74 8.31
C SER A 206 -2.33 2.35 7.66
N ALA A 207 -2.41 2.23 6.36
CA ALA A 207 -3.68 2.26 5.65
C ALA A 207 -4.70 1.38 6.40
N PRO A 208 -5.98 1.72 6.42
CA PRO A 208 -6.98 1.02 7.21
C PRO A 208 -6.92 -0.48 6.92
N ARG A 209 -6.83 -1.30 7.96
CA ARG A 209 -6.94 -2.76 7.88
C ARG A 209 -8.37 -3.13 7.47
N ARG A 210 -8.67 -2.95 6.21
CA ARG A 210 -9.77 -3.64 5.53
C ARG A 210 -9.24 -4.16 4.21
N THR A 211 -8.31 -5.09 4.27
CA THR A 211 -8.02 -5.98 3.17
C THR A 211 -9.17 -6.98 3.08
N ARG A 212 -10.22 -6.60 2.37
CA ARG A 212 -11.02 -7.58 1.65
C ARG A 212 -10.49 -7.53 0.23
N ALA A 213 -9.81 -8.59 -0.19
CA ALA A 213 -9.59 -8.84 -1.60
C ALA A 213 -10.97 -8.78 -2.28
N ALA A 214 -11.21 -7.71 -3.02
CA ALA A 214 -12.42 -7.62 -3.84
C ALA A 214 -12.09 -8.31 -5.17
N CYS A 215 -12.54 -9.53 -5.30
CA CYS A 215 -12.52 -10.28 -6.55
C CYS A 215 -13.83 -9.97 -7.28
N ALA A 216 -13.77 -9.25 -8.40
CA ALA A 216 -14.88 -9.10 -9.31
C ALA A 216 -14.58 -9.94 -10.56
N ARG A 217 -15.33 -11.03 -10.74
CA ARG A 217 -15.40 -11.73 -12.04
C ARG A 217 -16.34 -10.95 -12.94
N GLY A 218 -15.87 -10.54 -14.10
CA GLY A 218 -16.71 -9.98 -15.16
C GLY A 218 -17.71 -11.03 -15.64
N GLY A 219 -18.86 -11.06 -15.03
CA GLY A 219 -20.01 -11.90 -15.46
C GLY A 219 -20.98 -11.03 -16.24
N GLY A 220 -21.31 -11.47 -17.47
CA GLY A 220 -22.16 -10.78 -18.42
C GLY A 220 -23.45 -10.23 -17.81
N ALA A 221 -23.80 -9.02 -18.22
CA ALA A 221 -25.05 -8.36 -17.88
C ALA A 221 -26.25 -9.22 -18.24
N PRO A 222 -27.22 -9.39 -17.34
CA PRO A 222 -28.56 -9.77 -17.79
C PRO A 222 -29.21 -8.52 -18.35
N THR A 223 -29.61 -8.63 -19.61
CA THR A 223 -30.57 -7.73 -20.24
C THR A 223 -31.88 -7.69 -19.46
N CYS A 224 -32.25 -6.53 -18.98
CA CYS A 224 -33.63 -6.03 -18.86
C CYS A 224 -33.60 -4.51 -18.88
#